data_97e26960588e6da7e6ac0678110be6ea
#
_entry.id   97e26960588e6da7e6ac0678110be6ea
#
_cell.length_a   1.000
_cell.length_b   1.000
_cell.length_c   1.000
_cell.angle_alpha   90.00
_cell.angle_beta   90.00
_cell.angle_gamma   90.00
#
_symmetry.space_group_name_H-M   'P 1'
#
loop_
_entity.id
_entity.type
_entity.pdbx_description
1 polymer ?
#
loop_
_entity_poly.entity_id
_entity_poly.type
_entity_poly.pdbx_seq_one_letter_code
_entity_poly.pdbx_strand_id
1 'polypeptide(L)' 'MMGNIIAYNSIKPKIDPSVFVAPSGTVVGDVTIGAGSSIWFNAVVRGDFQKVTIGQNTNVQG' A
#
# COMPACT_ATOMS: atom_id res chain seq x y z
N MET A 1 10.17 -0.17 3.88
CA MET A 1 9.19 -0.30 2.79
C MET A 1 9.92 -0.81 1.56
N MET A 2 9.55 -1.95 1.02
CA MET A 2 10.36 -2.59 -0.02
C MET A 2 9.59 -3.07 -1.24
N GLY A 3 8.29 -3.17 -1.20
CA GLY A 3 7.51 -3.72 -2.28
C GLY A 3 7.39 -2.79 -3.49
N ASN A 4 6.43 -3.07 -4.34
CA ASN A 4 6.19 -2.33 -5.57
C ASN A 4 5.19 -1.20 -5.29
N ILE A 5 5.66 0.03 -5.33
CA ILE A 5 4.85 1.22 -5.08
C ILE A 5 4.73 1.95 -6.41
N ILE A 6 3.52 1.98 -6.95
CA ILE A 6 3.28 2.41 -8.32
C ILE A 6 2.29 3.57 -8.36
N ALA A 7 2.65 4.64 -9.06
CA ALA A 7 1.72 5.75 -9.29
C ALA A 7 0.72 5.36 -10.38
N TYR A 8 -0.51 5.85 -10.25
CA TYR A 8 -1.54 5.70 -11.26
C TYR A 8 -2.19 7.06 -11.52
N ASN A 9 -2.23 7.50 -12.76
CA ASN A 9 -2.72 8.83 -13.13
C ASN A 9 -2.04 9.94 -12.32
N SER A 10 -0.72 9.83 -12.17
CA SER A 10 0.11 10.79 -11.43
C SER A 10 -0.16 10.83 -9.93
N ILE A 11 -0.93 9.90 -9.39
CA ILE A 11 -1.20 9.80 -7.96
C ILE A 11 -0.39 8.65 -7.39
N LYS A 12 0.48 8.96 -6.42
CA LYS A 12 1.32 7.96 -5.74
C LYS A 12 0.71 7.60 -4.39
N PRO A 13 0.88 6.36 -3.97
CA PRO A 13 0.47 5.96 -2.62
C PRO A 13 1.17 6.80 -1.55
N LYS A 14 0.43 7.11 -0.50
CA LYS A 14 0.96 7.77 0.70
C LYS A 14 1.10 6.71 1.78
N ILE A 15 2.33 6.32 2.04
CA ILE A 15 2.61 5.20 2.94
C ILE A 15 3.51 5.70 4.06
N ASP A 16 3.08 5.50 5.30
CA ASP A 16 3.90 5.86 6.45
C ASP A 16 5.22 5.08 6.41
N PRO A 17 6.35 5.70 6.74
CA PRO A 17 7.65 5.02 6.69
C PRO A 17 7.74 3.74 7.52
N SER A 18 6.90 3.60 8.55
CA SER A 18 6.89 2.40 9.40
C SER A 18 6.19 1.20 8.77
N VAL A 19 5.53 1.39 7.62
CA VAL A 19 4.77 0.31 6.98
C VAL A 19 5.72 -0.66 6.31
N PHE A 20 5.47 -1.96 6.54
CA PHE A 20 6.17 -3.02 5.83
C PHE A 20 5.40 -3.38 4.57
N VAL A 21 6.06 -3.33 3.43
CA VAL A 21 5.51 -3.85 2.17
C VAL A 21 6.44 -4.94 1.69
N ALA A 22 5.94 -6.18 1.66
CA ALA A 22 6.75 -7.31 1.25
C ALA A 22 7.25 -7.13 -0.18
N PRO A 23 8.41 -7.73 -0.54
CA PRO A 23 8.97 -7.55 -1.89
C PRO A 23 8.01 -7.88 -3.03
N SER A 24 7.12 -8.85 -2.83
CA SER A 24 6.10 -9.21 -3.83
C SER A 24 4.77 -8.51 -3.61
N GLY A 25 4.65 -7.64 -2.59
CA GLY A 25 3.46 -6.84 -2.39
C GLY A 25 3.44 -5.65 -3.34
N THR A 26 2.24 -5.21 -3.71
CA THR A 26 2.08 -4.11 -4.68
C THR A 26 1.03 -3.13 -4.18
N VAL A 27 1.34 -1.84 -4.22
CA VAL A 27 0.42 -0.77 -3.86
C VAL A 27 0.37 0.21 -5.02
N VAL A 28 -0.82 0.43 -5.56
CA VAL A 28 -1.00 1.23 -6.78
C VAL A 28 -1.96 2.38 -6.54
N GLY A 29 -1.55 3.58 -6.90
CA GLY A 29 -2.44 4.72 -7.04
C GLY A 29 -2.82 5.40 -5.73
N ASP A 30 -4.07 5.84 -5.63
CA ASP A 30 -4.56 6.67 -4.53
C ASP A 30 -4.85 5.82 -3.29
N VAL A 31 -3.79 5.41 -2.62
CA VAL A 31 -3.82 4.58 -1.42
C VAL A 31 -3.10 5.31 -0.30
N THR A 32 -3.72 5.33 0.86
CA THR A 32 -3.10 5.87 2.08
C THR A 32 -3.00 4.76 3.11
N ILE A 33 -1.81 4.51 3.63
CA ILE A 33 -1.58 3.43 4.59
C ILE A 33 -1.01 4.02 5.87
N GLY A 34 -1.72 3.79 6.98
CA GLY A 34 -1.33 4.31 8.29
C GLY A 34 -0.18 3.56 8.92
N ALA A 35 0.40 4.18 9.95
CA ALA A 35 1.59 3.69 10.62
C ALA A 35 1.41 2.28 11.18
N GLY A 36 2.45 1.49 11.14
CA GLY A 36 2.48 0.15 11.73
C GLY A 36 1.75 -0.92 10.93
N SER A 37 1.19 -0.57 9.78
CA SER A 37 0.50 -1.53 8.92
C SER A 37 1.49 -2.36 8.12
N SER A 38 1.02 -3.47 7.55
CA SER A 38 1.85 -4.35 6.75
C SER A 38 1.09 -4.92 5.57
N ILE A 39 1.75 -4.93 4.43
CA ILE A 39 1.24 -5.49 3.19
C ILE A 39 2.09 -6.72 2.87
N TRP A 40 1.49 -7.89 2.91
CA TRP A 40 2.23 -9.14 2.87
C TRP A 40 2.47 -9.64 1.45
N PHE A 41 3.12 -10.80 1.36
CA PHE A 41 3.58 -11.35 0.08
C PHE A 41 2.40 -11.57 -0.87
N ASN A 42 2.57 -11.15 -2.11
CA ASN A 42 1.58 -11.27 -3.20
C ASN A 42 0.28 -10.50 -2.97
N ALA A 43 0.21 -9.68 -1.94
CA ALA A 43 -0.95 -8.82 -1.73
C ALA A 43 -0.91 -7.65 -2.71
N VAL A 44 -2.09 -7.24 -3.19
CA VAL A 44 -2.22 -6.12 -4.10
C VAL A 44 -3.27 -5.16 -3.54
N VAL A 45 -2.87 -3.89 -3.38
CA VAL A 45 -3.79 -2.83 -2.96
C VAL A 45 -3.88 -1.83 -4.11
N ARG A 46 -5.07 -1.67 -4.67
CA ARG A 46 -5.28 -0.84 -5.83
C ARG A 46 -6.22 0.33 -5.53
N GLY A 47 -5.71 1.54 -5.69
CA GLY A 47 -6.51 2.76 -5.61
C GLY A 47 -6.59 3.42 -6.98
N ASP A 48 -6.97 2.66 -8.03
CA ASP A 48 -6.97 3.16 -9.39
C ASP A 48 -8.28 3.86 -9.77
N PHE A 49 -9.41 3.37 -9.31
CA PHE A 49 -10.72 4.00 -9.58
C PHE A 49 -11.28 4.72 -8.38
N GLN A 50 -10.93 4.27 -7.18
CA GLN A 50 -11.39 4.86 -5.94
C GLN A 50 -10.25 4.96 -4.95
N LYS A 51 -10.32 5.96 -4.07
CA LYS A 51 -9.36 6.09 -2.98
C LYS A 51 -9.48 4.90 -2.04
N VAL A 52 -8.34 4.37 -1.60
CA VAL A 52 -8.27 3.31 -0.60
C VAL A 52 -7.53 3.85 0.62
N THR A 53 -8.11 3.68 1.79
CA THR A 53 -7.47 4.09 3.04
C THR A 53 -7.34 2.87 3.94
N ILE A 54 -6.11 2.59 4.37
CA ILE A 54 -5.81 1.53 5.30
C ILE A 54 -5.36 2.19 6.60
N GLY A 55 -6.03 1.85 7.69
CA GLY A 55 -5.74 2.46 8.99
C GLY A 55 -4.40 2.01 9.57
N GLN A 56 -4.18 2.39 10.82
CA GLN A 56 -2.95 2.00 11.52
C GLN A 56 -3.00 0.53 11.94
N ASN A 57 -1.82 -0.08 12.01
CA ASN A 57 -1.64 -1.43 12.54
C ASN A 57 -2.54 -2.47 11.86
N THR A 58 -2.76 -2.32 10.56
CA THR A 58 -3.61 -3.19 9.77
C THR A 58 -2.76 -4.08 8.88
N ASN A 59 -3.09 -5.37 8.82
CA ASN A 59 -2.36 -6.33 7.99
C ASN A 59 -3.18 -6.66 6.76
N VAL A 60 -2.58 -6.56 5.59
CA VAL A 60 -3.20 -6.98 4.33
C VAL A 60 -2.45 -8.21 3.82
N GLN A 61 -3.15 -9.32 3.76
CA GLN A 61 -2.57 -10.61 3.37
C GLN A 61 -2.91 -10.91 1.92
N GLY A 62 -2.00 -11.61 1.28
CA GLY A 62 -2.19 -12.02 -0.10
C GLY A 62 -3.06 -13.26 -0.25
#